data_cdac045b28a781b44191146246517412
#
_entry.id   cdac045b28a781b44191146246517412
#
_cell.length_a   1.000
_cell.length_b   1.000
_cell.length_c   1.000
_cell.angle_alpha   90.00
_cell.angle_beta   90.00
_cell.angle_gamma   90.00
#
_symmetry.space_group_name_H-M   'P 1'
#
loop_
_entity.id
_entity.type
_entity.pdbx_description
1 polymer ?
#
loop_
_entity_poly.entity_id
_entity_poly.type
_entity_poly.pdbx_seq_one_letter_code
_entity_poly.pdbx_strand_id
1 'polypeptide(L)'
;DKLFYELVALEDEYPELRTPNSPTQLVGGGFETTFQSVEHPERMLSLDDVFSPEELTEWLTRLENEVGTHQEYLTELKIDGAAIDLVYRNGVLDRAATRGDGRVGEDITLNARTIVDIPTHLRENPDYPIPALLEVRGEVFFALDDFAALNERIINEAAEADRKPKPFANPRNAAAGSLRQKDPAEVARRHLRMICHGLGKTEGFHPTTQWEAYQAMASWGLHVSDKTECVHGIDEVLNKMRYWGEHRAESEHETDGLVVKLNNIAEQRRLGATSRVPRWAVAYK
;
A
#
# COMPACT_ATOMS: atom_id res chain seq x y z
N ASP A 1 0.38 4.25 -34.04
CA ASP A 1 -0.71 4.70 -33.94
C ASP A 1 -1.94 4.42 -34.81
N LYS A 2 -1.79 3.68 -35.96
CA LYS A 2 -2.95 3.25 -36.73
C LYS A 2 -3.90 2.36 -35.90
N LEU A 3 -3.37 1.42 -35.12
CA LEU A 3 -4.14 0.54 -34.24
C LEU A 3 -4.91 1.30 -33.14
N PHE A 4 -4.35 2.40 -32.66
CA PHE A 4 -5.02 3.25 -31.68
C PHE A 4 -6.29 3.89 -32.26
N TYR A 5 -6.21 4.46 -33.48
CA TYR A 5 -7.36 5.05 -34.15
C TYR A 5 -8.40 4.00 -34.58
N GLU A 6 -7.96 2.80 -34.93
CA GLU A 6 -8.85 1.67 -35.22
C GLU A 6 -9.63 1.26 -33.93
N LEU A 7 -8.95 1.25 -32.77
CA LEU A 7 -9.57 0.96 -31.49
C LEU A 7 -10.58 2.05 -31.09
N VAL A 8 -10.23 3.33 -31.26
CA VAL A 8 -11.16 4.46 -31.05
C VAL A 8 -12.43 4.30 -31.89
N ALA A 9 -12.28 4.00 -33.19
CA ALA A 9 -13.41 3.82 -34.10
C ALA A 9 -14.30 2.64 -33.67
N LEU A 10 -13.72 1.52 -33.24
CA LEU A 10 -14.46 0.36 -32.76
C LEU A 10 -15.21 0.66 -31.46
N GLU A 11 -14.60 1.36 -30.53
CA GLU A 11 -15.26 1.74 -29.26
C GLU A 11 -16.35 2.79 -29.47
N ASP A 12 -16.26 3.62 -30.49
CA ASP A 12 -17.32 4.57 -30.87
C ASP A 12 -18.50 3.85 -31.54
N GLU A 13 -18.20 2.80 -32.31
CA GLU A 13 -19.24 1.96 -32.95
C GLU A 13 -19.90 1.02 -31.94
N TYR A 14 -19.16 0.54 -30.93
CA TYR A 14 -19.61 -0.40 -29.89
C TYR A 14 -19.32 0.15 -28.50
N PRO A 15 -20.05 1.16 -28.01
CA PRO A 15 -19.77 1.81 -26.73
C PRO A 15 -19.78 0.86 -25.53
N GLU A 16 -20.52 -0.26 -25.60
CA GLU A 16 -20.58 -1.29 -24.56
C GLU A 16 -19.26 -2.05 -24.40
N LEU A 17 -18.39 -2.03 -25.39
CA LEU A 17 -17.05 -2.65 -25.31
C LEU A 17 -15.99 -1.71 -24.72
N ARG A 18 -16.34 -0.44 -24.55
CA ARG A 18 -15.44 0.55 -23.95
C ARG A 18 -15.24 0.25 -22.47
N THR A 19 -14.03 -0.05 -22.10
CA THR A 19 -13.68 -0.32 -20.69
C THR A 19 -12.83 0.82 -20.10
N PRO A 20 -12.87 1.05 -18.78
CA PRO A 20 -12.00 2.04 -18.14
C PRO A 20 -10.50 1.80 -18.37
N ASN A 21 -10.13 0.57 -18.74
CA ASN A 21 -8.74 0.17 -19.00
C ASN A 21 -8.35 0.25 -20.47
N SER A 22 -9.27 0.66 -21.34
CA SER A 22 -8.94 0.82 -22.76
C SER A 22 -7.84 1.87 -22.94
N PRO A 23 -6.85 1.62 -23.81
CA PRO A 23 -5.85 2.63 -24.17
C PRO A 23 -6.45 3.94 -24.68
N THR A 24 -7.68 3.91 -25.22
CA THR A 24 -8.39 5.10 -25.70
C THR A 24 -8.93 5.97 -24.57
N GLN A 25 -9.14 5.39 -23.39
CA GLN A 25 -9.56 6.09 -22.17
C GLN A 25 -8.36 6.60 -21.37
N LEU A 26 -7.17 6.11 -21.71
CA LEU A 26 -5.92 6.62 -21.17
C LEU A 26 -5.55 7.84 -22.01
N VAL A 27 -5.66 9.01 -21.43
CA VAL A 27 -5.44 10.29 -22.15
C VAL A 27 -4.11 10.26 -22.90
N GLY A 28 -4.16 10.10 -24.18
CA GLY A 28 -3.03 10.27 -25.09
C GLY A 28 -2.91 11.75 -25.45
N GLY A 29 -1.88 12.41 -24.98
CA GLY A 29 -1.51 13.73 -25.43
C GLY A 29 -1.71 14.86 -24.42
N GLY A 30 -0.73 14.99 -23.56
CA GLY A 30 -0.61 16.07 -22.57
C GLY A 30 -0.99 15.59 -21.17
N PHE A 31 0.02 15.19 -20.42
CA PHE A 31 -0.16 14.89 -19.00
C PHE A 31 -0.69 16.15 -18.32
N GLU A 32 -1.78 16.02 -17.58
CA GLU A 32 -2.24 17.10 -16.72
C GLU A 32 -1.10 17.51 -15.77
N THR A 33 -0.91 18.81 -15.61
CA THR A 33 0.16 19.32 -14.74
C THR A 33 -0.13 19.14 -13.26
N THR A 34 -1.38 18.84 -12.92
CA THR A 34 -1.89 18.62 -11.56
C THR A 34 -2.69 17.33 -11.51
N PHE A 35 -2.49 16.54 -10.44
CA PHE A 35 -3.30 15.37 -10.17
C PHE A 35 -4.68 15.79 -9.67
N GLN A 36 -5.72 15.07 -10.10
CA GLN A 36 -7.06 15.29 -9.60
C GLN A 36 -7.18 14.84 -8.15
N SER A 37 -7.96 15.57 -7.37
CA SER A 37 -8.31 15.19 -6.01
C SER A 37 -9.40 14.12 -6.02
N VAL A 38 -9.25 13.12 -5.16
CA VAL A 38 -10.22 12.04 -5.00
C VAL A 38 -10.48 11.75 -3.52
N GLU A 39 -11.74 11.46 -3.19
CA GLU A 39 -12.11 11.03 -1.85
C GLU A 39 -11.86 9.53 -1.68
N HIS A 40 -11.32 9.14 -0.52
CA HIS A 40 -11.21 7.74 -0.15
C HIS A 40 -12.57 7.18 0.24
N PRO A 41 -12.94 5.95 -0.16
CA PRO A 41 -14.18 5.29 0.28
C PRO A 41 -14.29 5.20 1.80
N GLU A 42 -13.16 5.00 2.47
CA GLU A 42 -13.02 5.02 3.92
C GLU A 42 -11.80 5.85 4.31
N ARG A 43 -11.89 6.59 5.41
CA ARG A 43 -10.79 7.44 5.85
C ARG A 43 -9.53 6.65 6.14
N MET A 44 -8.39 7.11 5.63
CA MET A 44 -7.07 6.60 5.98
C MET A 44 -6.58 7.23 7.28
N LEU A 45 -6.08 6.39 8.18
CA LEU A 45 -5.58 6.80 9.49
C LEU A 45 -4.06 6.69 9.56
N SER A 46 -3.47 7.38 10.53
CA SER A 46 -2.09 7.16 10.96
C SER A 46 -2.02 6.04 12.00
N LEU A 47 -0.83 5.72 12.48
CA LEU A 47 -0.62 4.82 13.62
C LEU A 47 -0.13 5.63 14.82
N ASP A 48 -0.52 5.19 16.02
CA ASP A 48 0.10 5.66 17.25
C ASP A 48 1.49 5.05 17.40
N ASP A 49 2.41 5.77 18.02
CA ASP A 49 3.80 5.36 18.16
C ASP A 49 4.14 5.08 19.63
N VAL A 50 4.92 4.02 19.85
CA VAL A 50 5.59 3.72 21.12
C VAL A 50 7.10 3.54 20.87
N PHE A 51 7.92 3.90 21.83
CA PHE A 51 9.37 4.03 21.64
C PHE A 51 10.21 3.15 22.57
N SER A 52 9.57 2.41 23.47
CA SER A 52 10.24 1.49 24.38
C SER A 52 9.47 0.18 24.56
N PRO A 53 10.16 -0.91 24.95
CA PRO A 53 9.49 -2.17 25.30
C PRO A 53 8.43 -2.00 26.39
N GLU A 54 8.70 -1.12 27.36
CA GLU A 54 7.78 -0.80 28.46
C GLU A 54 6.50 -0.13 27.94
N GLU A 55 6.62 0.86 27.06
CA GLU A 55 5.48 1.52 26.43
C GLU A 55 4.64 0.55 25.58
N LEU A 56 5.30 -0.34 24.82
CA LEU A 56 4.61 -1.38 24.06
C LEU A 56 3.84 -2.34 24.96
N THR A 57 4.48 -2.77 26.06
CA THR A 57 3.85 -3.66 27.05
C THR A 57 2.63 -2.98 27.70
N GLU A 58 2.73 -1.72 28.06
CA GLU A 58 1.59 -0.94 28.60
C GLU A 58 0.45 -0.81 27.59
N TRP A 59 0.77 -0.54 26.33
CA TRP A 59 -0.22 -0.43 25.26
C TRP A 59 -0.98 -1.76 25.07
N LEU A 60 -0.25 -2.88 24.99
CA LEU A 60 -0.84 -4.21 24.86
C LEU A 60 -1.64 -4.62 26.11
N THR A 61 -1.18 -4.28 27.28
CA THR A 61 -1.89 -4.55 28.55
C THR A 61 -3.20 -3.78 28.61
N ARG A 62 -3.21 -2.51 28.25
CA ARG A 62 -4.45 -1.72 28.14
C ARG A 62 -5.43 -2.30 27.14
N LEU A 63 -4.92 -2.75 25.98
CA LEU A 63 -5.74 -3.42 24.97
C LEU A 63 -6.39 -4.69 25.51
N GLU A 64 -5.63 -5.56 26.17
CA GLU A 64 -6.13 -6.81 26.75
C GLU A 64 -7.09 -6.60 27.91
N ASN A 65 -7.01 -5.48 28.62
CA ASN A 65 -8.02 -5.11 29.62
C ASN A 65 -9.39 -4.85 28.99
N GLU A 66 -9.42 -4.43 27.72
CA GLU A 66 -10.67 -4.19 27.00
C GLU A 66 -11.19 -5.43 26.25
N VAL A 67 -10.32 -6.22 25.64
CA VAL A 67 -10.67 -7.34 24.75
C VAL A 67 -10.45 -8.73 25.38
N GLY A 68 -9.83 -8.80 26.53
CA GLY A 68 -9.43 -10.05 27.19
C GLY A 68 -8.01 -10.48 26.86
N THR A 69 -7.50 -11.41 27.68
CA THR A 69 -6.17 -12.02 27.52
C THR A 69 -6.18 -13.08 26.43
N HIS A 70 -4.98 -13.61 26.09
CA HIS A 70 -4.80 -14.66 25.09
C HIS A 70 -5.20 -14.26 23.67
N GLN A 71 -4.97 -13.00 23.32
CA GLN A 71 -5.24 -12.49 21.98
C GLN A 71 -4.15 -12.93 20.97
N GLU A 72 -4.57 -13.05 19.73
CA GLU A 72 -3.64 -13.16 18.61
C GLU A 72 -3.30 -11.76 18.06
N TYR A 73 -2.04 -11.56 17.76
CA TYR A 73 -1.53 -10.33 17.16
C TYR A 73 -0.81 -10.62 15.85
N LEU A 74 -0.85 -9.68 14.92
CA LEU A 74 0.07 -9.66 13.80
C LEU A 74 1.23 -8.74 14.11
N THR A 75 2.44 -9.20 13.78
CA THR A 75 3.64 -8.40 13.76
C THR A 75 4.11 -8.21 12.34
N GLU A 76 4.28 -6.97 11.92
CA GLU A 76 4.61 -6.58 10.56
C GLU A 76 5.78 -5.60 10.58
N LEU A 77 6.65 -5.67 9.59
CA LEU A 77 7.64 -4.62 9.41
C LEU A 77 6.96 -3.32 8.96
N LYS A 78 7.29 -2.23 9.63
CA LYS A 78 6.85 -0.89 9.23
C LYS A 78 7.71 -0.41 8.08
N ILE A 79 7.16 -0.42 6.88
CA ILE A 79 7.86 -0.05 5.66
C ILE A 79 8.01 1.46 5.60
N ASP A 80 9.21 1.93 5.26
CA ASP A 80 9.48 3.35 5.07
C ASP A 80 9.29 3.74 3.59
N GLY A 81 8.09 4.08 3.24
CA GLY A 81 7.67 4.41 1.89
C GLY A 81 6.59 5.48 1.85
N ALA A 82 5.71 5.37 0.88
CA ALA A 82 4.55 6.24 0.70
C ALA A 82 3.25 5.44 0.69
N ALA A 83 2.28 5.90 1.46
CA ALA A 83 0.97 5.26 1.54
C ALA A 83 0.23 5.34 0.19
N ILE A 84 -0.47 4.26 -0.14
CA ILE A 84 -1.32 4.18 -1.32
C ILE A 84 -2.66 3.52 -0.96
N ASP A 85 -3.72 4.00 -1.60
CA ASP A 85 -5.06 3.46 -1.51
C ASP A 85 -5.50 2.95 -2.88
N LEU A 86 -5.83 1.66 -2.98
CA LEU A 86 -6.26 1.00 -4.21
C LEU A 86 -7.73 0.66 -4.10
N VAL A 87 -8.52 1.00 -5.11
CA VAL A 87 -9.94 0.62 -5.19
C VAL A 87 -10.14 -0.31 -6.36
N TYR A 88 -10.55 -1.54 -6.07
CA TYR A 88 -10.95 -2.55 -7.06
C TYR A 88 -12.47 -2.67 -7.10
N ARG A 89 -13.03 -2.66 -8.31
CA ARG A 89 -14.45 -2.94 -8.55
C ARG A 89 -14.59 -4.18 -9.39
N ASN A 90 -15.31 -5.17 -8.87
CA ASN A 90 -15.46 -6.46 -9.55
C ASN A 90 -14.12 -7.06 -10.02
N GLY A 91 -13.08 -6.89 -9.22
CA GLY A 91 -11.74 -7.40 -9.49
C GLY A 91 -10.88 -6.56 -10.43
N VAL A 92 -11.35 -5.42 -10.89
CA VAL A 92 -10.60 -4.51 -11.78
C VAL A 92 -10.15 -3.28 -11.01
N LEU A 93 -8.89 -2.91 -11.18
CA LEU A 93 -8.35 -1.67 -10.59
C LEU A 93 -9.06 -0.47 -11.21
N ASP A 94 -9.90 0.16 -10.40
CA ASP A 94 -10.67 1.34 -10.77
C ASP A 94 -9.88 2.63 -10.49
N ARG A 95 -9.24 2.68 -9.31
CA ARG A 95 -8.55 3.89 -8.87
C ARG A 95 -7.41 3.57 -7.88
N ALA A 96 -6.35 4.38 -7.96
CA ALA A 96 -5.31 4.45 -6.96
C ALA A 96 -5.09 5.91 -6.54
N ALA A 97 -4.90 6.14 -5.25
CA ALA A 97 -4.74 7.47 -4.71
C ALA A 97 -3.64 7.53 -3.64
N THR A 98 -3.02 8.69 -3.49
CA THR A 98 -2.16 8.99 -2.34
C THR A 98 -3.03 9.17 -1.10
N ARG A 99 -2.43 9.08 0.09
CA ARG A 99 -3.18 9.30 1.34
C ARG A 99 -3.75 10.71 1.45
N GLY A 100 -3.00 11.73 1.02
CA GLY A 100 -3.37 13.13 1.23
C GLY A 100 -3.55 13.44 2.71
N ASP A 101 -4.67 14.07 3.06
CA ASP A 101 -5.06 14.36 4.44
C ASP A 101 -5.80 13.19 5.15
N GLY A 102 -5.91 12.04 4.48
CA GLY A 102 -6.62 10.85 4.94
C GLY A 102 -8.07 10.76 4.47
N ARG A 103 -8.68 11.85 4.04
CA ARG A 103 -10.02 11.90 3.43
C ARG A 103 -9.96 12.08 1.92
N VAL A 104 -9.10 12.96 1.47
CA VAL A 104 -8.89 13.34 0.07
C VAL A 104 -7.42 13.14 -0.27
N GLY A 105 -7.14 12.39 -1.29
CA GLY A 105 -5.81 12.19 -1.87
C GLY A 105 -5.75 12.64 -3.32
N GLU A 106 -4.62 12.42 -3.95
CA GLU A 106 -4.42 12.69 -5.38
C GLU A 106 -4.58 11.39 -6.17
N ASP A 107 -5.31 11.43 -7.28
CA ASP A 107 -5.44 10.31 -8.21
C ASP A 107 -4.12 10.04 -8.91
N ILE A 108 -3.53 8.88 -8.63
CA ILE A 108 -2.28 8.42 -9.24
C ILE A 108 -2.46 7.07 -9.96
N THR A 109 -3.65 6.81 -10.46
CA THR A 109 -4.02 5.51 -11.04
C THR A 109 -3.10 5.12 -12.19
N LEU A 110 -2.76 6.04 -13.09
CA LEU A 110 -1.88 5.76 -14.23
C LEU A 110 -0.48 5.34 -13.76
N ASN A 111 0.04 6.01 -12.75
CA ASN A 111 1.34 5.67 -12.16
C ASN A 111 1.29 4.32 -11.43
N ALA A 112 0.23 4.08 -10.66
CA ALA A 112 0.04 2.82 -9.94
C ALA A 112 -0.01 1.60 -10.86
N ARG A 113 -0.59 1.73 -12.04
CA ARG A 113 -0.66 0.65 -13.06
C ARG A 113 0.70 0.20 -13.56
N THR A 114 1.75 0.99 -13.39
CA THR A 114 3.13 0.63 -13.77
C THR A 114 3.86 -0.18 -12.71
N ILE A 115 3.32 -0.26 -11.49
CA ILE A 115 3.94 -0.96 -10.36
C ILE A 115 3.63 -2.44 -10.47
N VAL A 116 4.66 -3.28 -10.52
CA VAL A 116 4.54 -4.73 -10.76
C VAL A 116 3.70 -5.45 -9.70
N ASP A 117 3.74 -5.01 -8.45
CA ASP A 117 3.01 -5.61 -7.34
C ASP A 117 1.53 -5.19 -7.28
N ILE A 118 1.10 -4.28 -8.16
CA ILE A 118 -0.28 -3.81 -8.23
C ILE A 118 -0.95 -4.44 -9.45
N PRO A 119 -1.74 -5.51 -9.26
CA PRO A 119 -2.44 -6.12 -10.38
C PRO A 119 -3.55 -5.20 -10.89
N THR A 120 -3.71 -5.08 -12.21
CA THR A 120 -4.84 -4.38 -12.82
C THR A 120 -6.12 -5.20 -12.74
N HIS A 121 -5.99 -6.53 -12.68
CA HIS A 121 -7.09 -7.49 -12.51
C HIS A 121 -6.72 -8.45 -11.40
N LEU A 122 -7.62 -8.62 -10.42
CA LEU A 122 -7.45 -9.61 -9.38
C LEU A 122 -7.62 -11.03 -9.97
N ARG A 123 -6.85 -11.98 -9.45
CA ARG A 123 -6.92 -13.39 -9.83
C ARG A 123 -8.07 -14.06 -9.12
N GLU A 124 -8.91 -14.79 -9.84
CA GLU A 124 -9.95 -15.59 -9.23
C GLU A 124 -9.39 -16.73 -8.40
N ASN A 125 -10.04 -16.99 -7.28
CA ASN A 125 -9.73 -18.09 -6.38
C ASN A 125 -11.03 -18.69 -5.85
N PRO A 126 -11.22 -20.04 -5.91
CA PRO A 126 -12.44 -20.69 -5.44
C PRO A 126 -12.72 -20.48 -3.95
N ASP A 127 -11.66 -20.40 -3.13
CA ASP A 127 -11.79 -20.25 -1.67
C ASP A 127 -12.16 -18.82 -1.25
N TYR A 128 -11.75 -17.84 -2.08
CA TYR A 128 -12.00 -16.42 -1.85
C TYR A 128 -12.55 -15.78 -3.13
N PRO A 129 -13.88 -15.78 -3.32
CA PRO A 129 -14.50 -15.11 -4.47
C PRO A 129 -14.14 -13.62 -4.50
N ILE A 130 -13.94 -13.08 -5.68
CA ILE A 130 -13.60 -11.66 -5.87
C ILE A 130 -14.76 -10.80 -5.37
N PRO A 131 -14.50 -9.84 -4.44
CA PRO A 131 -15.53 -8.94 -3.94
C PRO A 131 -16.00 -7.93 -5.00
N ALA A 132 -17.22 -7.47 -4.87
CA ALA A 132 -17.75 -6.39 -5.71
C ALA A 132 -16.98 -5.09 -5.50
N LEU A 133 -16.57 -4.80 -4.27
CA LEU A 133 -15.73 -3.66 -3.90
C LEU A 133 -14.63 -4.13 -2.95
N LEU A 134 -13.39 -3.77 -3.27
CA LEU A 134 -12.23 -4.00 -2.41
C LEU A 134 -11.36 -2.76 -2.39
N GLU A 135 -11.29 -2.10 -1.24
CA GLU A 135 -10.34 -1.01 -0.98
C GLU A 135 -9.14 -1.58 -0.22
N VAL A 136 -7.96 -1.48 -0.82
CA VAL A 136 -6.71 -2.02 -0.29
C VAL A 136 -5.79 -0.88 0.12
N ARG A 137 -5.26 -0.96 1.32
CA ARG A 137 -4.22 -0.06 1.83
C ARG A 137 -2.86 -0.70 1.72
N GLY A 138 -1.90 0.05 1.27
CA GLY A 138 -0.54 -0.43 1.12
C GLY A 138 0.50 0.66 1.26
N GLU A 139 1.74 0.25 1.14
CA GLU A 139 2.90 1.12 1.13
C GLU A 139 3.71 0.88 -0.13
N VAL A 140 3.94 1.94 -0.88
CA VAL A 140 4.84 1.93 -2.05
C VAL A 140 6.24 2.27 -1.57
N PHE A 141 7.21 1.49 -2.01
CA PHE A 141 8.59 1.59 -1.54
C PHE A 141 9.60 1.26 -2.63
N PHE A 142 10.87 1.56 -2.36
CA PHE A 142 11.99 1.05 -3.12
C PHE A 142 12.72 -0.04 -2.34
N ALA A 143 13.08 -1.13 -3.02
CA ALA A 143 14.16 -1.97 -2.55
C ALA A 143 15.46 -1.15 -2.48
N LEU A 144 16.34 -1.45 -1.53
CA LEU A 144 17.55 -0.64 -1.29
C LEU A 144 18.44 -0.55 -2.53
N ASP A 145 18.58 -1.65 -3.27
CA ASP A 145 19.37 -1.69 -4.50
C ASP A 145 18.75 -0.84 -5.61
N ASP A 146 17.43 -0.86 -5.76
CA ASP A 146 16.72 -0.05 -6.74
C ASP A 146 16.78 1.45 -6.42
N PHE A 147 16.76 1.79 -5.13
CA PHE A 147 16.95 3.17 -4.67
C PHE A 147 18.36 3.68 -5.01
N ALA A 148 19.39 2.88 -4.76
CA ALA A 148 20.77 3.21 -5.10
C ALA A 148 20.93 3.39 -6.60
N ALA A 149 20.38 2.48 -7.41
CA ALA A 149 20.41 2.55 -8.86
C ALA A 149 19.69 3.79 -9.42
N LEU A 150 18.56 4.17 -8.84
CA LEU A 150 17.84 5.39 -9.21
C LEU A 150 18.70 6.64 -8.99
N ASN A 151 19.32 6.76 -7.82
CA ASN A 151 20.16 7.92 -7.51
C ASN A 151 21.42 7.98 -8.39
N GLU A 152 22.03 6.83 -8.69
CA GLU A 152 23.15 6.77 -9.63
C GLU A 152 22.73 7.26 -11.03
N ARG A 153 21.57 6.82 -11.53
CA ARG A 153 21.03 7.27 -12.80
C ARG A 153 20.79 8.79 -12.80
N ILE A 154 20.19 9.34 -11.75
CA ILE A 154 19.95 10.78 -11.63
C ILE A 154 21.25 11.57 -11.68
N ILE A 155 22.31 11.09 -11.02
CA ILE A 155 23.62 11.74 -11.02
C ILE A 155 24.24 11.70 -12.43
N ASN A 156 24.20 10.56 -13.11
CA ASN A 156 24.77 10.38 -14.44
C ASN A 156 24.06 11.23 -15.49
N GLU A 157 22.72 11.21 -15.51
CA GLU A 157 21.92 12.03 -16.43
C GLU A 157 22.13 13.53 -16.19
N ALA A 158 22.32 13.96 -14.95
CA ALA A 158 22.64 15.35 -14.63
C ALA A 158 24.03 15.76 -15.13
N ALA A 159 25.03 14.87 -15.01
CA ALA A 159 26.38 15.09 -15.52
C ALA A 159 26.41 15.20 -17.05
N GLU A 160 25.71 14.31 -17.75
CA GLU A 160 25.59 14.35 -19.22
C GLU A 160 24.90 15.63 -19.71
N ALA A 161 23.96 16.16 -18.95
CA ALA A 161 23.23 17.38 -19.27
C ALA A 161 23.88 18.67 -18.71
N ASP A 162 25.09 18.59 -18.15
CA ASP A 162 25.81 19.67 -17.49
C ASP A 162 24.93 20.39 -16.45
N ARG A 163 24.22 19.62 -15.63
CA ARG A 163 23.34 20.11 -14.57
C ARG A 163 23.77 19.61 -13.20
N LYS A 164 23.45 20.36 -12.17
CA LYS A 164 23.67 19.91 -10.78
C LYS A 164 22.73 18.74 -10.47
N PRO A 165 23.24 17.58 -10.03
CA PRO A 165 22.41 16.44 -9.66
C PRO A 165 21.55 16.75 -8.42
N LYS A 166 20.35 16.18 -8.40
CA LYS A 166 19.43 16.27 -7.25
C LYS A 166 18.95 14.85 -6.88
N PRO A 167 19.83 14.02 -6.33
CA PRO A 167 19.42 12.68 -5.87
C PRO A 167 18.46 12.78 -4.68
N PHE A 168 17.66 11.74 -4.49
CA PHE A 168 16.78 11.65 -3.32
C PHE A 168 17.58 11.39 -2.04
N ALA A 169 17.18 12.04 -0.94
CA ALA A 169 17.84 11.93 0.35
C ALA A 169 17.64 10.54 1.00
N ASN A 170 16.48 9.91 0.76
CA ASN A 170 16.14 8.62 1.33
C ASN A 170 15.08 7.89 0.46
N PRO A 171 14.90 6.57 0.68
CA PRO A 171 13.94 5.78 -0.10
C PRO A 171 12.49 6.25 0.02
N ARG A 172 12.06 6.76 1.16
CA ARG A 172 10.72 7.31 1.37
C ARG A 172 10.44 8.51 0.47
N ASN A 173 11.36 9.47 0.43
CA ASN A 173 11.25 10.64 -0.45
C ASN A 173 11.25 10.24 -1.92
N ALA A 174 12.05 9.24 -2.29
CA ALA A 174 12.08 8.69 -3.63
C ALA A 174 10.75 8.05 -4.02
N ALA A 175 10.13 7.27 -3.14
CA ALA A 175 8.82 6.65 -3.36
C ALA A 175 7.72 7.71 -3.52
N ALA A 176 7.63 8.65 -2.59
CA ALA A 176 6.64 9.72 -2.63
C ALA A 176 6.78 10.60 -3.89
N GLY A 177 8.01 10.97 -4.25
CA GLY A 177 8.29 11.77 -5.44
C GLY A 177 8.02 11.00 -6.73
N SER A 178 8.26 9.69 -6.74
CA SER A 178 8.01 8.83 -7.90
C SER A 178 6.51 8.65 -8.16
N LEU A 179 5.70 8.47 -7.14
CA LEU A 179 4.24 8.36 -7.29
C LEU A 179 3.61 9.62 -7.89
N ARG A 180 4.24 10.76 -7.73
CA ARG A 180 3.76 12.05 -8.23
C ARG A 180 4.44 12.50 -9.52
N GLN A 181 5.13 11.60 -10.23
CA GLN A 181 5.64 11.89 -11.56
C GLN A 181 4.49 12.06 -12.55
N LYS A 182 4.62 13.06 -13.42
CA LYS A 182 3.61 13.36 -14.44
C LYS A 182 3.58 12.34 -15.57
N ASP A 183 4.73 11.73 -15.86
CA ASP A 183 4.88 10.74 -16.90
C ASP A 183 4.89 9.32 -16.31
N PRO A 184 3.85 8.50 -16.56
CA PRO A 184 3.83 7.12 -16.10
C PRO A 184 4.99 6.26 -16.64
N ALA A 185 5.54 6.57 -17.82
CA ALA A 185 6.69 5.87 -18.37
C ALA A 185 7.94 6.07 -17.50
N GLU A 186 8.12 7.26 -16.93
CA GLU A 186 9.20 7.52 -15.99
C GLU A 186 9.00 6.73 -14.69
N VAL A 187 7.77 6.63 -14.20
CA VAL A 187 7.45 5.80 -13.02
C VAL A 187 7.79 4.33 -13.28
N ALA A 188 7.42 3.80 -14.44
CA ALA A 188 7.72 2.43 -14.84
C ALA A 188 9.23 2.12 -14.82
N ARG A 189 10.06 3.08 -15.18
CA ARG A 189 11.54 2.94 -15.19
C ARG A 189 12.16 2.91 -13.79
N ARG A 190 11.41 3.29 -12.75
CA ARG A 190 11.94 3.44 -11.38
C ARG A 190 11.84 2.18 -10.54
N HIS A 191 11.10 1.16 -10.97
CA HIS A 191 10.96 -0.13 -10.29
C HIS A 191 10.39 -0.03 -8.86
N LEU A 192 9.35 0.78 -8.70
CA LEU A 192 8.61 0.84 -7.45
C LEU A 192 7.99 -0.52 -7.10
N ARG A 193 7.94 -0.81 -5.80
CA ARG A 193 7.30 -2.00 -5.23
C ARG A 193 6.15 -1.56 -4.31
N MET A 194 5.26 -2.49 -3.99
CA MET A 194 4.15 -2.23 -3.08
C MET A 194 3.87 -3.45 -2.20
N ILE A 195 3.61 -3.23 -0.93
CA ILE A 195 3.11 -4.23 0.02
C ILE A 195 1.78 -3.76 0.57
N CYS A 196 0.76 -4.67 0.54
CA CYS A 196 -0.52 -4.45 1.17
C CYS A 196 -0.41 -4.63 2.68
N HIS A 197 -1.05 -3.77 3.45
CA HIS A 197 -1.05 -3.87 4.91
C HIS A 197 -2.43 -3.69 5.55
N GLY A 198 -3.47 -3.51 4.79
CA GLY A 198 -4.81 -3.36 5.34
C GLY A 198 -5.90 -3.24 4.30
N LEU A 199 -7.11 -3.16 4.80
CA LEU A 199 -8.33 -2.96 4.03
C LEU A 199 -9.01 -1.67 4.47
N GLY A 200 -9.65 -1.00 3.52
CA GLY A 200 -10.68 -0.02 3.76
C GLY A 200 -12.06 -0.63 3.56
N LYS A 201 -12.89 0.04 2.77
CA LYS A 201 -14.26 -0.42 2.48
C LYS A 201 -14.25 -1.68 1.62
N THR A 202 -15.09 -2.66 1.98
CA THR A 202 -15.30 -3.87 1.21
C THR A 202 -16.80 -4.15 1.03
N GLU A 203 -17.16 -4.76 -0.11
CA GLU A 203 -18.49 -5.30 -0.37
C GLU A 203 -18.34 -6.71 -0.92
N GLY A 204 -18.96 -7.67 -0.24
CA GLY A 204 -18.84 -9.09 -0.60
C GLY A 204 -17.61 -9.81 -0.06
N PHE A 205 -16.93 -9.22 0.93
CA PHE A 205 -15.81 -9.84 1.62
C PHE A 205 -15.85 -9.48 3.11
N HIS A 206 -15.91 -10.51 3.96
CA HIS A 206 -16.08 -10.38 5.40
C HIS A 206 -15.09 -11.27 6.15
N PRO A 207 -13.78 -10.96 6.15
CA PRO A 207 -12.80 -11.75 6.87
C PRO A 207 -13.03 -11.65 8.38
N THR A 208 -12.77 -12.74 9.10
CA THR A 208 -12.88 -12.76 10.56
C THR A 208 -11.60 -12.31 11.26
N THR A 209 -10.45 -12.44 10.58
CA THR A 209 -9.15 -12.04 11.09
C THR A 209 -8.38 -11.24 10.05
N GLN A 210 -7.46 -10.42 10.52
CA GLN A 210 -6.51 -9.69 9.67
C GLN A 210 -5.64 -10.64 8.86
N TRP A 211 -5.24 -11.76 9.46
CA TRP A 211 -4.46 -12.81 8.79
C TRP A 211 -5.22 -13.41 7.60
N GLU A 212 -6.50 -13.74 7.78
CA GLU A 212 -7.37 -14.21 6.68
C GLU A 212 -7.47 -13.17 5.56
N ALA A 213 -7.60 -11.89 5.90
CA ALA A 213 -7.62 -10.81 4.91
C ALA A 213 -6.33 -10.81 4.07
N TYR A 214 -5.17 -11.00 4.68
CA TYR A 214 -3.89 -11.09 3.96
C TYR A 214 -3.81 -12.34 3.08
N GLN A 215 -4.29 -13.49 3.56
CA GLN A 215 -4.35 -14.72 2.75
C GLN A 215 -5.25 -14.54 1.52
N ALA A 216 -6.41 -13.92 1.68
CA ALA A 216 -7.30 -13.62 0.57
C ALA A 216 -6.66 -12.66 -0.44
N MET A 217 -6.06 -11.57 0.02
CA MET A 217 -5.36 -10.62 -0.84
C MET A 217 -4.22 -11.28 -1.63
N ALA A 218 -3.42 -12.12 -0.98
CA ALA A 218 -2.37 -12.89 -1.65
C ALA A 218 -2.94 -13.83 -2.72
N SER A 219 -4.07 -14.49 -2.44
CA SER A 219 -4.75 -15.38 -3.39
C SER A 219 -5.22 -14.63 -4.64
N TRP A 220 -5.60 -13.38 -4.51
CA TRP A 220 -6.02 -12.50 -5.62
C TRP A 220 -4.85 -11.89 -6.40
N GLY A 221 -3.62 -12.16 -6.00
CA GLY A 221 -2.41 -11.66 -6.67
C GLY A 221 -1.85 -10.35 -6.11
N LEU A 222 -2.41 -9.84 -5.02
CA LEU A 222 -1.85 -8.69 -4.30
C LEU A 222 -0.63 -9.13 -3.50
N HIS A 223 0.37 -8.25 -3.42
CA HIS A 223 1.60 -8.54 -2.68
C HIS A 223 1.43 -8.23 -1.19
N VAL A 224 1.56 -9.25 -0.37
CA VAL A 224 1.62 -9.15 1.09
C VAL A 224 3.00 -9.55 1.59
N SER A 225 3.41 -8.99 2.74
CA SER A 225 4.75 -9.29 3.28
C SER A 225 4.86 -10.75 3.74
N ASP A 226 5.95 -11.41 3.36
CA ASP A 226 6.36 -12.72 3.89
C ASP A 226 6.97 -12.64 5.30
N LYS A 227 7.20 -11.43 5.81
CA LYS A 227 7.72 -11.15 7.16
C LYS A 227 6.61 -10.90 8.19
N THR A 228 5.36 -10.84 7.77
CA THR A 228 4.22 -10.74 8.69
C THR A 228 3.99 -12.07 9.37
N GLU A 229 3.85 -12.05 10.69
CA GLU A 229 3.62 -13.25 11.49
C GLU A 229 2.42 -13.06 12.42
N CYS A 230 1.68 -14.15 12.65
CA CYS A 230 0.63 -14.22 13.65
C CYS A 230 1.20 -14.84 14.93
N VAL A 231 1.12 -14.12 16.03
CA VAL A 231 1.69 -14.53 17.32
C VAL A 231 0.63 -14.49 18.41
N HIS A 232 0.88 -15.21 19.51
CA HIS A 232 -0.06 -15.35 20.62
C HIS A 232 0.45 -14.65 21.87
N GLY A 233 -0.29 -13.65 22.34
CA GLY A 233 -0.01 -12.97 23.60
C GLY A 233 1.14 -11.96 23.54
N ILE A 234 1.28 -11.22 24.64
CA ILE A 234 2.22 -10.09 24.75
C ILE A 234 3.68 -10.57 24.65
N ASP A 235 4.02 -11.69 25.29
CA ASP A 235 5.41 -12.17 25.33
C ASP A 235 5.94 -12.52 23.93
N GLU A 236 5.12 -13.13 23.08
CA GLU A 236 5.50 -13.43 21.70
C GLU A 236 5.66 -12.17 20.87
N VAL A 237 4.81 -11.15 21.08
CA VAL A 237 4.99 -9.83 20.45
C VAL A 237 6.33 -9.21 20.82
N LEU A 238 6.68 -9.22 22.11
CA LEU A 238 7.96 -8.68 22.59
C LEU A 238 9.15 -9.47 22.05
N ASN A 239 9.01 -10.78 21.87
CA ASN A 239 10.06 -11.59 21.24
C ASN A 239 10.28 -11.18 19.79
N LYS A 240 9.23 -10.93 19.02
CA LYS A 240 9.34 -10.45 17.64
C LYS A 240 9.93 -9.04 17.57
N MET A 241 9.56 -8.17 18.48
CA MET A 241 10.16 -6.84 18.59
C MET A 241 11.68 -6.91 18.77
N ARG A 242 12.17 -7.79 19.66
CA ARG A 242 13.60 -8.01 19.87
C ARG A 242 14.27 -8.60 18.62
N TYR A 243 13.64 -9.62 18.03
CA TYR A 243 14.17 -10.25 16.82
C TYR A 243 14.41 -9.22 15.72
N TRP A 244 13.43 -8.43 15.37
CA TRP A 244 13.54 -7.44 14.30
C TRP A 244 14.42 -6.23 14.67
N GLY A 245 14.56 -5.93 15.95
CA GLY A 245 15.55 -4.97 16.43
C GLY A 245 16.99 -5.38 16.11
N GLU A 246 17.27 -6.68 16.11
CA GLU A 246 18.58 -7.27 15.84
C GLU A 246 18.79 -7.65 14.37
N HIS A 247 17.71 -7.91 13.60
CA HIS A 247 17.76 -8.50 12.27
C HIS A 247 17.24 -7.55 11.16
N ARG A 248 17.37 -6.26 11.37
CA ARG A 248 16.93 -5.25 10.36
C ARG A 248 17.53 -5.46 8.97
N ALA A 249 18.76 -5.95 8.91
CA ALA A 249 19.49 -6.21 7.67
C ALA A 249 18.89 -7.34 6.82
N GLU A 250 17.99 -8.15 7.37
CA GLU A 250 17.28 -9.19 6.62
C GLU A 250 16.14 -8.64 5.75
N SER A 251 15.79 -7.37 5.89
CA SER A 251 14.78 -6.72 5.06
C SER A 251 15.41 -6.15 3.77
N GLU A 252 14.75 -6.36 2.66
CA GLU A 252 15.12 -5.80 1.35
C GLU A 252 14.81 -4.30 1.20
N HIS A 253 14.10 -3.73 2.16
CA HIS A 253 13.66 -2.33 2.18
C HIS A 253 13.98 -1.66 3.52
N GLU A 254 13.99 -0.33 3.52
CA GLU A 254 14.07 0.43 4.78
C GLU A 254 12.83 0.17 5.64
N THR A 255 13.07 0.01 6.94
CA THR A 255 12.04 -0.17 7.95
C THR A 255 12.10 0.93 9.00
N ASP A 256 10.92 1.42 9.40
CA ASP A 256 10.74 2.44 10.42
C ASP A 256 10.08 1.85 11.68
N GLY A 257 10.41 0.62 12.00
CA GLY A 257 9.93 -0.11 13.16
C GLY A 257 9.07 -1.33 12.87
N LEU A 258 8.30 -1.72 13.86
CA LEU A 258 7.40 -2.88 13.84
C LEU A 258 5.96 -2.41 14.08
N VAL A 259 5.03 -2.87 13.26
CA VAL A 259 3.59 -2.65 13.50
C VAL A 259 3.00 -3.87 14.18
N VAL A 260 2.24 -3.65 15.24
CA VAL A 260 1.49 -4.68 15.96
C VAL A 260 0.00 -4.40 15.79
N LYS A 261 -0.74 -5.41 15.34
CA LYS A 261 -2.19 -5.33 15.11
C LYS A 261 -2.91 -6.44 15.84
N LEU A 262 -4.05 -6.12 16.44
CA LEU A 262 -4.97 -7.14 16.95
C LEU A 262 -5.55 -7.92 15.77
N ASN A 263 -5.48 -9.25 15.78
CA ASN A 263 -5.86 -10.08 14.66
C ASN A 263 -7.39 -10.20 14.45
N ASN A 264 -8.17 -10.18 15.53
CA ASN A 264 -9.61 -10.33 15.46
C ASN A 264 -10.31 -9.09 14.92
N ILE A 265 -10.94 -9.18 13.76
CA ILE A 265 -11.57 -8.03 13.09
C ILE A 265 -12.82 -7.53 13.83
N ALA A 266 -13.62 -8.41 14.43
CA ALA A 266 -14.76 -7.99 15.21
C ALA A 266 -14.33 -7.12 16.41
N GLU A 267 -13.24 -7.48 17.07
CA GLU A 267 -12.63 -6.70 18.14
C GLU A 267 -12.00 -5.39 17.65
N GLN A 268 -11.36 -5.40 16.47
CA GLN A 268 -10.89 -4.16 15.84
C GLN A 268 -12.04 -3.16 15.65
N ARG A 269 -13.17 -3.63 15.13
CA ARG A 269 -14.36 -2.79 14.91
C ARG A 269 -14.95 -2.28 16.20
N ARG A 270 -15.00 -3.13 17.23
CA ARG A 270 -15.51 -2.76 18.56
C ARG A 270 -14.66 -1.68 19.22
N LEU A 271 -13.35 -1.78 19.13
CA LEU A 271 -12.42 -0.76 19.64
C LEU A 271 -12.47 0.53 18.80
N GLY A 272 -12.62 0.38 17.49
CA GLY A 272 -12.71 1.51 16.57
C GLY A 272 -11.42 2.32 16.49
N ALA A 273 -11.58 3.61 16.30
CA ALA A 273 -10.48 4.54 16.11
C ALA A 273 -10.75 5.89 16.78
N THR A 274 -9.69 6.60 17.11
CA THR A 274 -9.75 8.04 17.40
C THR A 274 -9.89 8.83 16.10
N SER A 275 -9.88 10.15 16.17
CA SER A 275 -9.88 10.99 14.98
C SER A 275 -8.62 10.81 14.10
N ARG A 276 -7.56 10.19 14.60
CA ARG A 276 -6.24 10.12 13.96
C ARG A 276 -5.69 8.71 13.81
N VAL A 277 -5.97 7.81 14.77
CA VAL A 277 -5.34 6.49 14.85
C VAL A 277 -6.33 5.40 15.21
N PRO A 278 -6.15 4.16 14.71
CA PRO A 278 -6.91 3.02 15.19
C PRO A 278 -6.51 2.67 16.63
N ARG A 279 -7.47 2.15 17.40
CA ARG A 279 -7.23 1.76 18.80
C ARG A 279 -6.71 0.32 18.94
N TRP A 280 -6.59 -0.39 17.85
CA TRP A 280 -6.21 -1.80 17.77
C TRP A 280 -4.87 -2.06 17.09
N ALA A 281 -4.16 -1.03 16.70
CA ALA A 281 -2.84 -1.10 16.06
C ALA A 281 -1.90 -0.04 16.63
N VAL A 282 -0.62 -0.38 16.70
CA VAL A 282 0.44 0.50 17.19
C VAL A 282 1.73 0.27 16.42
N ALA A 283 2.53 1.31 16.25
CA ALA A 283 3.87 1.22 15.71
C ALA A 283 4.90 1.34 16.83
N TYR A 284 5.79 0.35 16.92
CA TYR A 284 6.99 0.41 17.74
C TYR A 284 8.15 0.92 16.87
N LYS A 285 8.72 2.00 17.29
CA LYS A 285 9.86 2.64 16.58
C LYS A 285 11.18 2.49 17.28
#